data_3ed31827ee04789f9699c35bc3fd74dc
#
_entry.id   3ed31827ee04789f9699c35bc3fd74dc
#
_cell.length_a   1.000
_cell.length_b   1.000
_cell.length_c   1.000
_cell.angle_alpha   90.00
_cell.angle_beta   90.00
_cell.angle_gamma   90.00
#
_symmetry.space_group_name_H-M   'P 1'
#
loop_
_entity.id
_entity.type
_entity.pdbx_description
1 polymer ?
#
loop_
_entity_poly.entity_id
_entity_poly.type
_entity_poly.pdbx_seq_one_letter_code
_entity_poly.pdbx_strand_id
1 'polypeptide(L)'
;PLQQVPSSITEQSGSESKLPGFIVLTVIGILDNAVRNGALILFPFILIERGMTEGQITLMLFLLFAGGAAGKYVCGWLDERVGTIPLIWLTKGMTAALLISTLVAPSISLWPLALILGVGLNGTSSVLYATVAKFIPGQRRARYYGYFYTTNEIGTVGAPLAYGLIADRMGLRTSVLIMGVVTSLILPASLALSKHLKEESKTLDSF
;
A
#
# COMPACT_ATOMS: atom_id res chain seq x y z
N PRO A 1 -50.63 -10.43 -15.87
CA PRO A 1 -49.30 -10.69 -16.37
C PRO A 1 -48.44 -9.47 -16.13
N LEU A 2 -47.66 -9.54 -15.03
CA LEU A 2 -46.66 -8.51 -14.71
C LEU A 2 -45.43 -8.80 -15.57
N GLN A 3 -45.16 -7.91 -16.53
CA GLN A 3 -43.92 -7.93 -17.30
C GLN A 3 -42.74 -7.70 -16.36
N GLN A 4 -41.94 -8.73 -16.17
CA GLN A 4 -40.60 -8.60 -15.58
C GLN A 4 -39.72 -7.87 -16.60
N VAL A 5 -39.36 -6.62 -16.29
CA VAL A 5 -38.33 -5.89 -17.01
C VAL A 5 -37.00 -6.60 -16.75
N PRO A 6 -36.19 -6.91 -17.78
CA PRO A 6 -34.90 -7.58 -17.57
C PRO A 6 -33.95 -6.68 -16.82
N SER A 7 -33.62 -7.03 -15.58
CA SER A 7 -32.66 -6.35 -14.69
C SER A 7 -31.19 -6.42 -15.18
N SER A 8 -30.93 -7.12 -16.30
CA SER A 8 -29.58 -7.40 -16.79
C SER A 8 -28.88 -6.23 -17.47
N ILE A 9 -29.61 -5.25 -18.02
CA ILE A 9 -29.00 -4.14 -18.78
C ILE A 9 -28.47 -3.04 -17.85
N THR A 10 -29.17 -2.77 -16.75
CA THR A 10 -28.78 -1.73 -15.79
C THR A 10 -27.58 -2.16 -14.92
N GLU A 11 -27.46 -3.47 -14.63
CA GLU A 11 -26.32 -4.01 -13.86
C GLU A 11 -24.99 -4.02 -14.65
N GLN A 12 -25.05 -4.25 -15.97
CA GLN A 12 -23.86 -4.24 -16.82
C GLN A 12 -23.26 -2.84 -16.98
N SER A 13 -24.08 -1.82 -17.16
CA SER A 13 -23.63 -0.43 -17.32
C SER A 13 -22.99 0.13 -16.05
N GLY A 14 -23.51 -0.20 -14.87
CA GLY A 14 -22.93 0.24 -13.58
C GLY A 14 -21.61 -0.47 -13.21
N SER A 15 -21.37 -1.67 -13.78
CA SER A 15 -20.16 -2.46 -13.53
C SER A 15 -18.97 -1.97 -14.38
N GLU A 16 -19.21 -1.53 -15.62
CA GLU A 16 -18.16 -1.02 -16.51
C GLU A 16 -17.59 0.33 -16.05
N SER A 17 -18.40 1.19 -15.46
CA SER A 17 -17.95 2.51 -15.01
C SER A 17 -17.00 2.47 -13.80
N LYS A 18 -16.98 1.39 -13.03
CA LYS A 18 -16.16 1.23 -11.81
C LYS A 18 -14.83 0.51 -12.05
N LEU A 19 -14.66 -0.15 -13.19
CA LEU A 19 -13.46 -0.90 -13.53
C LEU A 19 -12.17 -0.04 -13.59
N PRO A 20 -12.18 1.19 -14.15
CA PRO A 20 -10.97 2.03 -14.15
C PRO A 20 -10.48 2.36 -12.72
N GLY A 21 -11.38 2.68 -11.80
CA GLY A 21 -11.04 2.93 -10.39
C GLY A 21 -10.43 1.70 -9.71
N PHE A 22 -10.96 0.52 -9.99
CA PHE A 22 -10.40 -0.74 -9.49
C PHE A 22 -9.01 -1.03 -10.06
N ILE A 23 -8.75 -0.73 -11.34
CA ILE A 23 -7.43 -0.90 -11.96
C ILE A 23 -6.41 0.04 -11.29
N VAL A 24 -6.74 1.31 -11.11
CA VAL A 24 -5.87 2.28 -10.42
C VAL A 24 -5.58 1.82 -9.00
N LEU A 25 -6.60 1.36 -8.26
CA LEU A 25 -6.44 0.81 -6.92
C LEU A 25 -5.49 -0.40 -6.91
N THR A 26 -5.62 -1.29 -7.90
CA THR A 26 -4.76 -2.48 -8.03
C THR A 26 -3.31 -2.10 -8.31
N VAL A 27 -3.06 -1.13 -9.20
CA VAL A 27 -1.70 -0.63 -9.46
C VAL A 27 -1.08 -0.03 -8.20
N ILE A 28 -1.83 0.78 -7.45
CA ILE A 28 -1.39 1.32 -6.16
C ILE A 28 -1.04 0.17 -5.20
N GLY A 29 -1.88 -0.86 -5.14
CA GLY A 29 -1.65 -2.02 -4.28
C GLY A 29 -0.38 -2.81 -4.65
N ILE A 30 -0.11 -3.01 -5.96
CA ILE A 30 1.12 -3.67 -6.42
C ILE A 30 2.35 -2.87 -6.00
N LEU A 31 2.36 -1.56 -6.21
CA LEU A 31 3.47 -0.68 -5.82
C LEU A 31 3.65 -0.67 -4.29
N ASP A 32 2.56 -0.60 -3.54
CA ASP A 32 2.57 -0.66 -2.09
C ASP A 32 3.20 -1.96 -1.56
N ASN A 33 2.75 -3.10 -2.10
CA ASN A 33 3.29 -4.40 -1.76
C ASN A 33 4.76 -4.54 -2.16
N ALA A 34 5.14 -4.03 -3.33
CA ALA A 34 6.52 -4.05 -3.79
C ALA A 34 7.45 -3.30 -2.83
N VAL A 35 7.09 -2.07 -2.45
CA VAL A 35 7.89 -1.27 -1.50
C VAL A 35 7.94 -1.95 -0.13
N ARG A 36 6.81 -2.42 0.38
CA ARG A 36 6.73 -3.06 1.68
C ARG A 36 7.62 -4.30 1.77
N ASN A 37 7.49 -5.23 0.82
CA ASN A 37 8.26 -6.47 0.84
C ASN A 37 9.74 -6.21 0.51
N GLY A 38 10.04 -5.29 -0.40
CA GLY A 38 11.42 -4.86 -0.65
C GLY A 38 12.07 -4.27 0.61
N ALA A 39 11.37 -3.38 1.31
CA ALA A 39 11.86 -2.78 2.54
C ALA A 39 12.08 -3.83 3.65
N LEU A 40 11.15 -4.77 3.84
CA LEU A 40 11.27 -5.84 4.83
C LEU A 40 12.51 -6.71 4.60
N ILE A 41 12.86 -6.97 3.34
CA ILE A 41 14.02 -7.79 2.99
C ILE A 41 15.32 -6.99 3.07
N LEU A 42 15.34 -5.74 2.61
CA LEU A 42 16.57 -4.94 2.60
C LEU A 42 16.87 -4.26 3.94
N PHE A 43 15.89 -4.06 4.82
CA PHE A 43 16.10 -3.41 6.11
C PHE A 43 17.16 -4.10 6.99
N PRO A 44 17.20 -5.44 7.14
CA PRO A 44 18.28 -6.11 7.86
C PRO A 44 19.66 -5.79 7.30
N PHE A 45 19.82 -5.72 5.97
CA PHE A 45 21.11 -5.41 5.35
C PHE A 45 21.56 -3.98 5.64
N ILE A 46 20.63 -3.01 5.70
CA ILE A 46 20.93 -1.65 6.14
C ILE A 46 21.47 -1.65 7.57
N LEU A 47 20.90 -2.46 8.47
CA LEU A 47 21.30 -2.56 9.87
C LEU A 47 22.67 -3.25 10.01
N ILE A 48 22.96 -4.25 9.17
CA ILE A 48 24.28 -4.91 9.09
C ILE A 48 25.35 -3.91 8.66
N GLU A 49 25.12 -3.12 7.60
CA GLU A 49 26.04 -2.06 7.17
C GLU A 49 26.29 -0.99 8.26
N ARG A 50 25.33 -0.84 9.19
CA ARG A 50 25.45 0.06 10.35
C ARG A 50 26.18 -0.58 11.54
N GLY A 51 26.69 -1.80 11.39
CA GLY A 51 27.43 -2.53 12.43
C GLY A 51 26.56 -3.05 13.59
N MET A 52 25.26 -3.23 13.35
CA MET A 52 24.37 -3.76 14.38
C MET A 52 24.54 -5.26 14.57
N THR A 53 24.40 -5.72 15.80
CA THR A 53 24.45 -7.14 16.13
C THR A 53 23.15 -7.85 15.71
N GLU A 54 23.20 -9.17 15.52
CA GLU A 54 22.02 -9.98 15.16
C GLU A 54 20.83 -9.78 16.11
N GLY A 55 21.10 -9.71 17.43
CA GLY A 55 20.08 -9.45 18.44
C GLY A 55 19.41 -8.07 18.27
N GLN A 56 20.18 -7.04 17.94
CA GLN A 56 19.66 -5.69 17.66
C GLN A 56 18.81 -5.69 16.39
N ILE A 57 19.26 -6.37 15.34
CA ILE A 57 18.53 -6.51 14.08
C ILE A 57 17.18 -7.21 14.31
N THR A 58 17.20 -8.32 15.05
CA THR A 58 15.98 -9.06 15.38
C THR A 58 14.98 -8.21 16.15
N LEU A 59 15.45 -7.43 17.13
CA LEU A 59 14.58 -6.55 17.91
C LEU A 59 14.04 -5.39 17.06
N MET A 60 14.84 -4.83 16.15
CA MET A 60 14.38 -3.79 15.22
C MET A 60 13.33 -4.32 14.23
N LEU A 61 13.49 -5.55 13.72
CA LEU A 61 12.47 -6.21 12.92
C LEU A 61 11.18 -6.44 13.72
N PHE A 62 11.31 -6.85 14.98
CA PHE A 62 10.14 -6.95 15.87
C PHE A 62 9.42 -5.61 16.01
N LEU A 63 10.15 -4.51 16.25
CA LEU A 63 9.56 -3.17 16.33
C LEU A 63 8.88 -2.76 15.02
N LEU A 64 9.50 -3.07 13.87
CA LEU A 64 8.92 -2.79 12.55
C LEU A 64 7.62 -3.57 12.33
N PHE A 65 7.56 -4.85 12.71
CA PHE A 65 6.33 -5.66 12.63
C PHE A 65 5.28 -5.21 13.64
N ALA A 66 5.68 -4.86 14.86
CA ALA A 66 4.78 -4.32 15.89
C ALA A 66 4.17 -3.00 15.44
N GLY A 67 4.99 -2.09 14.88
CA GLY A 67 4.53 -0.87 14.24
C GLY A 67 3.57 -1.14 13.09
N GLY A 68 3.86 -2.17 12.28
CA GLY A 68 3.00 -2.61 11.18
C GLY A 68 1.63 -3.09 11.64
N ALA A 69 1.57 -3.87 12.70
CA ALA A 69 0.32 -4.33 13.30
C ALA A 69 -0.50 -3.15 13.85
N ALA A 70 0.14 -2.27 14.62
CA ALA A 70 -0.47 -1.06 15.13
C ALA A 70 -0.97 -0.16 13.98
N GLY A 71 -0.16 -0.01 12.92
CA GLY A 71 -0.48 0.78 11.75
C GLY A 71 -1.74 0.30 11.02
N LYS A 72 -1.91 -1.00 10.85
CA LYS A 72 -3.13 -1.56 10.24
C LYS A 72 -4.38 -1.20 11.04
N TYR A 73 -4.31 -1.31 12.35
CA TYR A 73 -5.43 -0.98 13.25
C TYR A 73 -5.73 0.52 13.22
N VAL A 74 -4.71 1.35 13.47
CA VAL A 74 -4.86 2.82 13.54
C VAL A 74 -5.31 3.39 12.20
N CYS A 75 -4.70 2.96 11.09
CA CYS A 75 -5.07 3.45 9.76
C CYS A 75 -6.47 2.97 9.34
N GLY A 76 -6.88 1.76 9.69
CA GLY A 76 -8.25 1.30 9.45
C GLY A 76 -9.28 2.19 10.15
N TRP A 77 -9.07 2.50 11.43
CA TRP A 77 -9.92 3.41 12.19
C TRP A 77 -9.87 4.86 11.69
N LEU A 78 -8.70 5.31 11.24
CA LEU A 78 -8.51 6.68 10.76
C LEU A 78 -9.13 6.89 9.37
N ASP A 79 -9.17 5.84 8.51
CA ASP A 79 -9.80 5.91 7.17
C ASP A 79 -11.26 6.33 7.23
N GLU A 80 -11.99 5.86 8.24
CA GLU A 80 -13.39 6.24 8.46
C GLU A 80 -13.58 7.73 8.80
N ARG A 81 -12.55 8.39 9.36
CA ARG A 81 -12.62 9.78 9.83
C ARG A 81 -12.03 10.78 8.86
N VAL A 82 -10.86 10.49 8.29
CA VAL A 82 -10.11 11.41 7.43
C VAL A 82 -10.26 11.07 5.95
N GLY A 83 -10.72 9.85 5.65
CA GLY A 83 -10.88 9.35 4.29
C GLY A 83 -9.60 8.75 3.69
N THR A 84 -9.82 7.94 2.66
CA THR A 84 -8.80 7.10 2.02
C THR A 84 -7.61 7.89 1.45
N ILE A 85 -7.87 8.98 0.73
CA ILE A 85 -6.81 9.71 0.01
C ILE A 85 -5.85 10.44 0.95
N PRO A 86 -6.32 11.26 1.93
CA PRO A 86 -5.42 11.89 2.89
C PRO A 86 -4.57 10.89 3.65
N LEU A 87 -5.15 9.72 3.97
CA LEU A 87 -4.44 8.69 4.70
C LEU A 87 -3.35 8.01 3.86
N ILE A 88 -3.59 7.77 2.54
CA ILE A 88 -2.55 7.31 1.62
C ILE A 88 -1.41 8.34 1.57
N TRP A 89 -1.72 9.63 1.49
CA TRP A 89 -0.71 10.68 1.46
C TRP A 89 0.14 10.71 2.73
N LEU A 90 -0.52 10.63 3.89
CA LEU A 90 0.18 10.61 5.17
C LEU A 90 1.10 9.40 5.28
N THR A 91 0.57 8.20 5.04
CA THR A 91 1.33 6.95 5.21
C THR A 91 2.43 6.81 4.17
N LYS A 92 2.20 7.13 2.89
CA LYS A 92 3.21 6.99 1.85
C LYS A 92 4.25 8.10 1.88
N GLY A 93 3.85 9.34 2.17
CA GLY A 93 4.80 10.43 2.40
C GLY A 93 5.72 10.13 3.58
N MET A 94 5.16 9.67 4.70
CA MET A 94 5.92 9.23 5.86
C MET A 94 6.85 8.04 5.51
N THR A 95 6.36 7.03 4.81
CA THR A 95 7.17 5.87 4.40
C THR A 95 8.35 6.28 3.54
N ALA A 96 8.13 7.13 2.52
CA ALA A 96 9.20 7.60 1.65
C ALA A 96 10.27 8.37 2.43
N ALA A 97 9.85 9.30 3.29
CA ALA A 97 10.75 10.07 4.13
C ALA A 97 11.56 9.17 5.10
N LEU A 98 10.90 8.23 5.76
CA LEU A 98 11.53 7.32 6.71
C LEU A 98 12.51 6.35 6.03
N LEU A 99 12.15 5.80 4.85
CA LEU A 99 13.06 4.96 4.06
C LEU A 99 14.36 5.71 3.73
N ILE A 100 14.26 6.94 3.27
CA ILE A 100 15.44 7.77 2.98
C ILE A 100 16.20 8.08 4.28
N SER A 101 15.49 8.34 5.36
CA SER A 101 16.11 8.62 6.68
C SER A 101 16.91 7.42 7.21
N THR A 102 16.57 6.17 6.87
CA THR A 102 17.37 4.99 7.27
C THR A 102 18.80 5.06 6.76
N LEU A 103 19.04 5.77 5.67
CA LEU A 103 20.37 5.88 5.05
C LEU A 103 21.30 6.86 5.73
N VAL A 104 20.74 7.85 6.47
CA VAL A 104 21.52 8.97 7.04
C VAL A 104 21.35 9.13 8.56
N ALA A 105 20.30 8.57 9.15
CA ALA A 105 19.99 8.71 10.57
C ALA A 105 21.08 8.05 11.44
N PRO A 106 21.43 8.62 12.60
CA PRO A 106 22.31 7.96 13.56
C PRO A 106 21.67 6.67 14.09
N SER A 107 22.51 5.69 14.47
CA SER A 107 22.05 4.34 14.85
C SER A 107 21.02 4.34 15.98
N ILE A 108 21.11 5.27 16.93
CA ILE A 108 20.13 5.40 18.02
C ILE A 108 18.73 5.78 17.52
N SER A 109 18.64 6.59 16.48
CA SER A 109 17.36 7.03 15.90
C SER A 109 16.69 5.96 15.06
N LEU A 110 17.41 4.91 14.66
CA LEU A 110 16.83 3.79 13.89
C LEU A 110 15.82 2.99 14.71
N TRP A 111 15.88 3.01 16.04
CA TRP A 111 14.94 2.32 16.91
C TRP A 111 13.49 2.85 16.78
N PRO A 112 13.23 4.13 17.08
CA PRO A 112 11.89 4.68 16.87
C PRO A 112 11.52 4.72 15.39
N LEU A 113 12.51 4.92 14.50
CA LEU A 113 12.29 4.94 13.07
C LEU A 113 11.75 3.58 12.56
N ALA A 114 12.27 2.45 13.03
CA ALA A 114 11.79 1.12 12.66
C ALA A 114 10.31 0.94 13.02
N LEU A 115 9.90 1.35 14.23
CA LEU A 115 8.51 1.28 14.66
C LEU A 115 7.59 2.13 13.75
N ILE A 116 7.96 3.40 13.51
CA ILE A 116 7.15 4.34 12.72
C ILE A 116 7.15 3.93 11.24
N LEU A 117 8.28 3.44 10.73
CA LEU A 117 8.38 2.89 9.37
C LEU A 117 7.42 1.70 9.20
N GLY A 118 7.32 0.83 10.20
CA GLY A 118 6.36 -0.27 10.24
C GLY A 118 4.92 0.21 10.07
N VAL A 119 4.54 1.28 10.80
CA VAL A 119 3.20 1.91 10.65
C VAL A 119 2.97 2.36 9.22
N GLY A 120 3.92 3.08 8.62
CA GLY A 120 3.81 3.58 7.24
C GLY A 120 3.73 2.49 6.19
N LEU A 121 4.58 1.45 6.31
CA LEU A 121 4.63 0.33 5.37
C LEU A 121 3.36 -0.51 5.36
N ASN A 122 2.74 -0.74 6.52
CA ASN A 122 1.63 -1.68 6.64
C ASN A 122 0.26 -0.99 6.78
N GLY A 123 0.21 0.26 7.26
CA GLY A 123 -1.04 0.97 7.52
C GLY A 123 -1.90 1.15 6.27
N THR A 124 -1.29 1.46 5.12
CA THR A 124 -2.02 1.68 3.87
C THR A 124 -2.72 0.42 3.35
N SER A 125 -2.17 -0.77 3.61
CA SER A 125 -2.74 -2.01 3.08
C SER A 125 -4.18 -2.24 3.54
N SER A 126 -4.50 -2.02 4.82
CA SER A 126 -5.86 -2.16 5.34
C SER A 126 -6.84 -1.22 4.64
N VAL A 127 -6.42 0.01 4.35
CA VAL A 127 -7.20 1.02 3.65
C VAL A 127 -7.46 0.64 2.19
N LEU A 128 -6.44 0.14 1.48
CA LEU A 128 -6.58 -0.31 0.09
C LEU A 128 -7.55 -1.50 0.00
N TYR A 129 -7.45 -2.48 0.89
CA TYR A 129 -8.37 -3.61 0.94
C TYR A 129 -9.81 -3.16 1.23
N ALA A 130 -10.03 -2.26 2.17
CA ALA A 130 -11.35 -1.70 2.45
C ALA A 130 -11.92 -0.95 1.23
N THR A 131 -11.07 -0.28 0.46
CA THR A 131 -11.46 0.50 -0.73
C THR A 131 -11.93 -0.40 -1.89
N VAL A 132 -11.49 -1.68 -2.00
CA VAL A 132 -12.00 -2.62 -2.99
C VAL A 132 -13.52 -2.73 -2.93
N ALA A 133 -14.09 -2.78 -1.71
CA ALA A 133 -15.54 -2.89 -1.51
C ALA A 133 -16.32 -1.70 -2.07
N LYS A 134 -15.69 -0.52 -2.20
CA LYS A 134 -16.32 0.69 -2.74
C LYS A 134 -16.56 0.60 -4.26
N PHE A 135 -15.69 -0.11 -4.98
CA PHE A 135 -15.79 -0.23 -6.43
C PHE A 135 -16.60 -1.42 -6.93
N ILE A 136 -16.88 -2.42 -6.08
CA ILE A 136 -17.42 -3.69 -6.54
C ILE A 136 -18.75 -4.03 -5.85
N PRO A 137 -19.82 -4.34 -6.62
CA PRO A 137 -21.12 -4.79 -6.09
C PRO A 137 -20.99 -6.06 -5.25
N GLY A 138 -21.87 -6.21 -4.25
CA GLY A 138 -21.81 -7.28 -3.25
C GLY A 138 -21.67 -8.70 -3.81
N GLN A 139 -22.40 -9.04 -4.86
CA GLN A 139 -22.38 -10.38 -5.47
C GLN A 139 -21.05 -10.78 -6.12
N ARG A 140 -20.24 -9.79 -6.58
CA ARG A 140 -18.96 -10.04 -7.25
C ARG A 140 -17.75 -9.77 -6.37
N ARG A 141 -17.94 -9.28 -5.15
CA ARG A 141 -16.85 -8.88 -4.23
C ARG A 141 -15.81 -9.97 -4.04
N ALA A 142 -16.21 -11.20 -3.74
CA ALA A 142 -15.28 -12.30 -3.50
C ALA A 142 -14.30 -12.53 -4.67
N ARG A 143 -14.79 -12.48 -5.91
CA ARG A 143 -13.97 -12.65 -7.11
C ARG A 143 -12.97 -11.50 -7.28
N TYR A 144 -13.40 -10.25 -7.09
CA TYR A 144 -12.53 -9.09 -7.26
C TYR A 144 -11.52 -8.94 -6.12
N TYR A 145 -11.88 -9.33 -4.89
CA TYR A 145 -10.89 -9.48 -3.82
C TYR A 145 -9.83 -10.53 -4.17
N GLY A 146 -10.23 -11.65 -4.77
CA GLY A 146 -9.30 -12.65 -5.28
C GLY A 146 -8.36 -12.07 -6.34
N TYR A 147 -8.87 -11.33 -7.32
CA TYR A 147 -8.05 -10.66 -8.35
C TYR A 147 -7.12 -9.63 -7.73
N PHE A 148 -7.62 -8.77 -6.84
CA PHE A 148 -6.82 -7.76 -6.14
C PHE A 148 -5.69 -8.41 -5.33
N TYR A 149 -6.01 -9.45 -4.56
CA TYR A 149 -5.02 -10.18 -3.77
C TYR A 149 -3.96 -10.83 -4.66
N THR A 150 -4.38 -11.62 -5.65
CA THR A 150 -3.45 -12.34 -6.54
C THR A 150 -2.55 -11.40 -7.34
N THR A 151 -3.07 -10.30 -7.86
CA THR A 151 -2.25 -9.33 -8.58
C THR A 151 -1.28 -8.58 -7.68
N ASN A 152 -1.65 -8.31 -6.44
CA ASN A 152 -0.75 -7.69 -5.46
C ASN A 152 0.43 -8.60 -5.09
N GLU A 153 0.28 -9.93 -5.19
CA GLU A 153 1.38 -10.87 -4.98
C GLU A 153 2.50 -10.74 -6.04
N ILE A 154 2.22 -10.16 -7.21
CA ILE A 154 3.27 -9.80 -8.18
C ILE A 154 4.28 -8.84 -7.54
N GLY A 155 3.79 -7.85 -6.78
CA GLY A 155 4.66 -6.94 -6.02
C GLY A 155 5.40 -7.67 -4.90
N THR A 156 4.74 -8.58 -4.21
CA THR A 156 5.34 -9.36 -3.11
C THR A 156 6.48 -10.26 -3.57
N VAL A 157 6.31 -10.94 -4.71
CA VAL A 157 7.31 -11.90 -5.24
C VAL A 157 8.37 -11.20 -6.08
N GLY A 158 7.97 -10.23 -6.92
CA GLY A 158 8.87 -9.56 -7.85
C GLY A 158 9.78 -8.52 -7.18
N ALA A 159 9.31 -7.85 -6.15
CA ALA A 159 10.06 -6.76 -5.53
C ALA A 159 11.36 -7.20 -4.84
N PRO A 160 11.40 -8.28 -4.06
CA PRO A 160 12.64 -8.77 -3.48
C PRO A 160 13.72 -9.05 -4.52
N LEU A 161 13.33 -9.69 -5.63
CA LEU A 161 14.24 -9.96 -6.73
C LEU A 161 14.72 -8.66 -7.39
N ALA A 162 13.81 -7.75 -7.73
CA ALA A 162 14.16 -6.49 -8.38
C ALA A 162 15.05 -5.61 -7.51
N TYR A 163 14.65 -5.37 -6.25
CA TYR A 163 15.43 -4.53 -5.33
C TYR A 163 16.73 -5.21 -4.89
N GLY A 164 16.75 -6.54 -4.75
CA GLY A 164 17.98 -7.30 -4.48
C GLY A 164 18.98 -7.15 -5.62
N LEU A 165 18.56 -7.36 -6.88
CA LEU A 165 19.42 -7.17 -8.05
C LEU A 165 19.94 -5.74 -8.19
N ILE A 166 19.13 -4.73 -7.85
CA ILE A 166 19.58 -3.34 -7.81
C ILE A 166 20.61 -3.15 -6.71
N ALA A 167 20.35 -3.71 -5.51
CA ALA A 167 21.28 -3.61 -4.39
C ALA A 167 22.64 -4.27 -4.73
N ASP A 168 22.64 -5.42 -5.37
CA ASP A 168 23.86 -6.14 -5.78
C ASP A 168 24.69 -5.40 -6.84
N ARG A 169 24.01 -4.73 -7.80
CA ARG A 169 24.69 -4.05 -8.90
C ARG A 169 25.04 -2.61 -8.62
N MET A 170 24.19 -1.89 -7.92
CA MET A 170 24.25 -0.42 -7.73
C MET A 170 24.41 -0.02 -6.27
N GLY A 171 24.43 -0.99 -5.36
CA GLY A 171 24.54 -0.78 -3.92
C GLY A 171 23.19 -0.63 -3.22
N LEU A 172 23.16 -1.01 -1.95
CA LEU A 172 21.98 -1.01 -1.10
C LEU A 172 21.33 0.38 -0.98
N ARG A 173 22.15 1.42 -0.88
CA ARG A 173 21.70 2.82 -0.82
C ARG A 173 20.84 3.19 -2.03
N THR A 174 21.28 2.83 -3.25
CA THR A 174 20.55 3.09 -4.49
C THR A 174 19.20 2.37 -4.51
N SER A 175 19.17 1.12 -4.07
CA SER A 175 17.93 0.33 -4.00
C SER A 175 16.91 0.99 -3.07
N VAL A 176 17.34 1.45 -1.89
CA VAL A 176 16.48 2.16 -0.92
C VAL A 176 15.97 3.49 -1.48
N LEU A 177 16.81 4.25 -2.18
CA LEU A 177 16.39 5.50 -2.84
C LEU A 177 15.33 5.24 -3.91
N ILE A 178 15.50 4.19 -4.72
CA ILE A 178 14.51 3.77 -5.72
C ILE A 178 13.20 3.39 -5.05
N MET A 179 13.23 2.66 -3.92
CA MET A 179 12.02 2.37 -3.15
C MET A 179 11.33 3.66 -2.67
N GLY A 180 12.09 4.65 -2.21
CA GLY A 180 11.56 5.96 -1.84
C GLY A 180 10.86 6.66 -3.01
N VAL A 181 11.47 6.63 -4.20
CA VAL A 181 10.86 7.17 -5.44
C VAL A 181 9.59 6.42 -5.80
N VAL A 182 9.61 5.08 -5.81
CA VAL A 182 8.44 4.25 -6.10
C VAL A 182 7.30 4.53 -5.11
N THR A 183 7.63 4.68 -3.82
CA THR A 183 6.65 5.08 -2.80
C THR A 183 6.02 6.44 -3.11
N SER A 184 6.84 7.41 -3.55
CA SER A 184 6.38 8.75 -3.90
C SER A 184 5.47 8.75 -5.14
N LEU A 185 5.65 7.81 -6.10
CA LEU A 185 4.77 7.66 -7.26
C LEU A 185 3.35 7.22 -6.88
N ILE A 186 3.15 6.61 -5.72
CA ILE A 186 1.82 6.26 -5.22
C ILE A 186 0.99 7.52 -4.94
N LEU A 187 1.63 8.64 -4.57
CA LEU A 187 0.94 9.90 -4.28
C LEU A 187 0.16 10.44 -5.50
N PRO A 188 0.78 10.69 -6.66
CA PRO A 188 0.04 11.11 -7.85
C PRO A 188 -0.95 10.05 -8.35
N ALA A 189 -0.64 8.76 -8.24
CA ALA A 189 -1.57 7.69 -8.59
C ALA A 189 -2.84 7.73 -7.72
N SER A 190 -2.74 8.09 -6.45
CA SER A 190 -3.88 8.23 -5.55
C SER A 190 -4.81 9.40 -5.93
N LEU A 191 -4.30 10.43 -6.62
CA LEU A 191 -5.14 11.51 -7.16
C LEU A 191 -6.05 11.01 -8.29
N ALA A 192 -5.56 10.08 -9.13
CA ALA A 192 -6.40 9.43 -10.12
C ALA A 192 -7.50 8.59 -9.42
N LEU A 193 -7.16 7.88 -8.35
CA LEU A 193 -8.12 7.14 -7.53
C LEU A 193 -9.19 8.06 -6.92
N SER A 194 -8.82 9.28 -6.50
CA SER A 194 -9.74 10.23 -5.87
C SER A 194 -10.86 10.68 -6.82
N LYS A 195 -10.58 10.79 -8.11
CA LYS A 195 -11.59 11.16 -9.13
C LYS A 195 -12.67 10.09 -9.19
N HIS A 196 -12.27 8.82 -9.26
CA HIS A 196 -13.21 7.70 -9.32
C HIS A 196 -14.02 7.51 -8.02
N LEU A 197 -13.42 7.77 -6.85
CA LEU A 197 -14.14 7.73 -5.57
C LEU A 197 -15.19 8.84 -5.45
N LYS A 198 -14.92 10.05 -5.98
CA LYS A 198 -15.89 11.15 -5.99
C LYS A 198 -17.05 10.93 -6.96
N GLU A 199 -16.79 10.31 -8.11
CA GLU A 199 -17.84 9.93 -9.07
C GLU A 199 -18.82 8.94 -8.45
N GLU A 200 -18.30 7.99 -7.66
CA GLU A 200 -19.13 7.00 -6.97
C GLU A 200 -20.01 7.61 -5.87
N SER A 201 -19.48 8.52 -5.05
CA SER A 201 -20.25 9.22 -4.02
C SER A 201 -21.44 9.98 -4.64
N LYS A 202 -21.22 10.69 -5.75
CA LYS A 202 -22.30 11.40 -6.44
C LYS A 202 -23.40 10.49 -6.99
N THR A 203 -23.05 9.29 -7.42
CA THR A 203 -24.03 8.31 -7.93
C THR A 203 -24.90 7.74 -6.81
N LEU A 204 -24.35 7.58 -5.60
CA LEU A 204 -25.08 7.12 -4.43
C LEU A 204 -26.02 8.17 -3.85
N ASP A 205 -25.66 9.47 -3.92
CA ASP A 205 -26.47 10.60 -3.43
C ASP A 205 -27.64 10.95 -4.40
N SER A 206 -27.66 10.35 -5.59
CA SER A 206 -28.70 10.58 -6.61
C SER A 206 -29.85 9.56 -6.57
N PHE A 207 -29.86 8.62 -5.65
CA PHE A 207 -30.90 7.64 -5.38
C PHE A 207 -31.56 7.86 -4.01
#